data_88df308235efe5cac02873593647640e
#
_entry.id   88df308235efe5cac02873593647640e
#
_cell.length_a   1.000
_cell.length_b   1.000
_cell.length_c   1.000
_cell.angle_alpha   90.00
_cell.angle_beta   90.00
_cell.angle_gamma   90.00
#
_symmetry.space_group_name_H-M   'P 1'
#
loop_
_entity.id
_entity.type
_entity.pdbx_description
1 polymer ?
#
loop_
_entity_poly.entity_id
_entity_poly.type
_entity_poly.pdbx_seq_one_letter_code
_entity_poly.pdbx_strand_id
1 'polypeptide(L)'
;MNSIDAVILEVADLAAANRFYSTLLGPDSPHLRLRESGTPTTGFRGFTLSLVVSQPGNADALIKAALDAGATSLKPASKSLWGYGGVVQAPDGTIVKIATSAKKDTGPVSQDFDEFVVLLGVEDVKATKQFYAERGLRVGKSFGGKYVEFATDAGHVKLGLYKRRGLAKDVGVSAEGTGSHRLLLSGVAGPCKDLDDFVWEASAHAPLTATA
;
A
#
# COMPACT_ATOMS: atom_id res chain seq x y z
N MET A 1 14.04 -7.10 -11.20
CA MET A 1 13.16 -6.25 -12.04
C MET A 1 11.98 -5.87 -11.15
N ASN A 2 11.79 -4.60 -10.93
CA ASN A 2 10.81 -4.07 -9.98
C ASN A 2 9.41 -4.14 -10.56
N SER A 3 8.44 -4.53 -9.76
CA SER A 3 7.03 -4.57 -10.19
C SER A 3 6.43 -3.16 -10.17
N ILE A 4 6.76 -2.38 -9.16
CA ILE A 4 6.28 -1.01 -8.96
C ILE A 4 7.48 -0.08 -8.74
N ASP A 5 7.47 1.05 -9.43
CA ASP A 5 8.46 2.11 -9.26
C ASP A 5 7.98 3.12 -8.20
N ALA A 6 6.71 3.47 -8.25
CA ALA A 6 6.09 4.38 -7.30
C ALA A 6 4.59 4.13 -7.15
N VAL A 7 4.11 4.43 -5.95
CA VAL A 7 2.69 4.61 -5.62
C VAL A 7 2.36 6.08 -5.76
N ILE A 8 1.26 6.41 -6.41
CA ILE A 8 0.79 7.79 -6.57
C ILE A 8 -0.56 7.88 -5.87
N LEU A 9 -0.64 8.66 -4.80
CA LEU A 9 -1.91 8.94 -4.12
C LEU A 9 -2.49 10.26 -4.61
N GLU A 10 -3.76 10.22 -4.97
CA GLU A 10 -4.54 11.41 -5.28
C GLU A 10 -5.21 11.93 -4.01
N VAL A 11 -4.88 13.15 -3.62
CA VAL A 11 -5.27 13.78 -2.35
C VAL A 11 -5.95 15.12 -2.59
N ALA A 12 -6.88 15.50 -1.71
CA ALA A 12 -7.58 16.78 -1.82
C ALA A 12 -6.76 17.96 -1.27
N ASP A 13 -5.90 17.70 -0.28
CA ASP A 13 -4.99 18.69 0.31
C ASP A 13 -3.56 18.17 0.25
N LEU A 14 -2.84 18.64 -0.75
CA LEU A 14 -1.46 18.21 -1.01
C LEU A 14 -0.52 18.60 0.14
N ALA A 15 -0.72 19.76 0.76
CA ALA A 15 0.14 20.23 1.84
C ALA A 15 -0.06 19.41 3.12
N ALA A 16 -1.31 19.08 3.48
CA ALA A 16 -1.60 18.21 4.62
C ALA A 16 -1.09 16.80 4.38
N ALA A 17 -1.29 16.24 3.18
CA ALA A 17 -0.80 14.92 2.82
C ALA A 17 0.74 14.85 2.85
N ASN A 18 1.43 15.85 2.31
CA ASN A 18 2.90 15.91 2.38
C ASN A 18 3.40 15.87 3.82
N ARG A 19 2.82 16.66 4.72
CA ARG A 19 3.21 16.63 6.15
C ARG A 19 3.01 15.26 6.76
N PHE A 20 1.86 14.64 6.51
CA PHE A 20 1.55 13.31 7.05
C PHE A 20 2.51 12.23 6.55
N TYR A 21 2.65 12.11 5.24
CA TYR A 21 3.48 11.05 4.65
C TYR A 21 4.97 11.26 4.86
N SER A 22 5.46 12.51 4.96
CA SER A 22 6.84 12.79 5.36
C SER A 22 7.13 12.33 6.79
N THR A 23 6.15 12.38 7.68
CA THR A 23 6.30 11.84 9.05
C THR A 23 6.39 10.31 9.04
N LEU A 24 5.65 9.62 8.17
CA LEU A 24 5.60 8.17 8.13
C LEU A 24 6.73 7.52 7.33
N LEU A 25 7.08 8.12 6.20
CA LEU A 25 7.97 7.53 5.20
C LEU A 25 9.31 8.26 5.08
N GLY A 26 9.48 9.33 5.84
CA GLY A 26 10.57 10.27 5.66
C GLY A 26 10.30 11.31 4.57
N PRO A 27 10.98 12.47 4.63
CA PRO A 27 10.96 13.44 3.56
C PRO A 27 11.55 12.80 2.29
N ASP A 28 10.99 13.07 1.14
CA ASP A 28 11.50 12.59 -0.15
C ASP A 28 11.49 11.06 -0.36
N SER A 29 10.55 10.35 0.24
CA SER A 29 10.40 8.91 0.00
C SER A 29 10.24 8.62 -1.50
N PRO A 30 11.11 7.82 -2.12
CA PRO A 30 11.03 7.53 -3.54
C PRO A 30 9.84 6.65 -3.93
N HIS A 31 9.19 6.05 -2.92
CA HIS A 31 8.13 5.06 -3.10
C HIS A 31 6.74 5.68 -3.22
N LEU A 32 6.57 6.92 -2.74
CA LEU A 32 5.28 7.60 -2.72
C LEU A 32 5.36 8.95 -3.42
N ARG A 33 4.44 9.18 -4.32
CA ARG A 33 4.19 10.50 -4.93
C ARG A 33 2.78 10.95 -4.57
N LEU A 34 2.60 12.24 -4.40
CA LEU A 34 1.30 12.84 -4.14
C LEU A 34 0.87 13.69 -5.32
N ARG A 35 -0.41 13.61 -5.67
CA ARG A 35 -1.04 14.39 -6.74
C ARG A 35 -2.33 14.99 -6.21
N GLU A 36 -2.56 16.27 -6.47
CA GLU A 36 -3.84 16.87 -6.12
C GLU A 36 -4.97 16.34 -7.00
N SER A 37 -6.10 16.02 -6.40
CA SER A 37 -7.29 15.54 -7.11
C SER A 37 -8.55 15.79 -6.29
N GLY A 38 -9.58 16.31 -6.94
CA GLY A 38 -10.92 16.47 -6.41
C GLY A 38 -11.89 15.34 -6.75
N THR A 39 -11.41 14.25 -7.39
CA THR A 39 -12.27 13.15 -7.83
C THR A 39 -13.06 12.55 -6.66
N PRO A 40 -14.39 12.40 -6.75
CA PRO A 40 -15.19 11.87 -5.65
C PRO A 40 -14.81 10.43 -5.30
N THR A 41 -14.80 10.13 -4.00
CA THR A 41 -14.63 8.79 -3.46
C THR A 41 -15.33 8.67 -2.11
N THR A 42 -15.89 7.51 -1.81
CA THR A 42 -16.54 7.22 -0.53
C THR A 42 -16.21 5.81 -0.06
N GLY A 43 -16.20 5.59 1.26
CA GLY A 43 -15.99 4.28 1.84
C GLY A 43 -14.61 3.68 1.58
N PHE A 44 -14.54 2.36 1.50
CA PHE A 44 -13.28 1.66 1.26
C PHE A 44 -12.84 1.77 -0.19
N ARG A 45 -11.69 2.38 -0.42
CA ARG A 45 -11.13 2.62 -1.77
C ARG A 45 -10.56 1.37 -2.44
N GLY A 46 -10.65 0.20 -1.80
CA GLY A 46 -10.19 -1.06 -2.38
C GLY A 46 -8.71 -1.37 -2.17
N PHE A 47 -7.95 -0.55 -1.49
CA PHE A 47 -6.53 -0.80 -1.24
C PHE A 47 -6.10 -0.40 0.17
N THR A 48 -4.94 -0.87 0.58
CA THR A 48 -4.23 -0.42 1.79
C THR A 48 -2.75 -0.27 1.52
N LEU A 49 -2.11 0.64 2.22
CA LEU A 49 -0.67 0.68 2.37
C LEU A 49 -0.27 -0.11 3.62
N SER A 50 0.88 -0.78 3.58
CA SER A 50 1.39 -1.47 4.75
C SER A 50 2.88 -1.18 4.93
N LEU A 51 3.24 -0.80 6.15
CA LEU A 51 4.63 -0.67 6.60
C LEU A 51 4.96 -1.89 7.46
N VAL A 52 5.87 -2.71 6.97
CA VAL A 52 6.40 -3.85 7.73
C VAL A 52 7.61 -3.37 8.50
N VAL A 53 7.62 -3.62 9.80
CA VAL A 53 8.70 -3.20 10.70
C VAL A 53 9.36 -4.40 11.38
N SER A 54 10.59 -4.21 11.88
CA SER A 54 11.41 -5.29 12.45
C SER A 54 10.88 -5.80 13.80
N GLN A 55 10.21 -4.97 14.60
CA GLN A 55 9.82 -5.31 15.97
C GLN A 55 8.58 -4.53 16.45
N PRO A 56 7.88 -5.00 17.52
CA PRO A 56 6.67 -4.35 18.06
C PRO A 56 6.86 -2.88 18.44
N GLY A 57 7.96 -2.54 19.11
CA GLY A 57 8.24 -1.16 19.51
C GLY A 57 8.32 -0.18 18.33
N ASN A 58 8.82 -0.62 17.18
CA ASN A 58 8.84 0.18 15.95
C ASN A 58 7.41 0.39 15.41
N ALA A 59 6.56 -0.66 15.51
CA ALA A 59 5.15 -0.51 15.13
C ALA A 59 4.43 0.51 16.02
N ASP A 60 4.64 0.46 17.33
CA ASP A 60 4.06 1.43 18.27
C ASP A 60 4.55 2.86 17.99
N ALA A 61 5.85 3.03 17.71
CA ALA A 61 6.44 4.33 17.40
C ALA A 61 5.85 4.95 16.11
N LEU A 62 5.72 4.16 15.05
CA LEU A 62 5.13 4.63 13.78
C LEU A 62 3.63 4.89 13.91
N ILE A 63 2.88 4.04 14.63
CA ILE A 63 1.45 4.26 14.88
C ILE A 63 1.26 5.54 15.68
N LYS A 64 2.07 5.76 16.72
CA LYS A 64 2.03 7.01 17.49
C LYS A 64 2.33 8.22 16.60
N ALA A 65 3.38 8.16 15.80
CA ALA A 65 3.73 9.25 14.87
C ALA A 65 2.59 9.54 13.88
N ALA A 66 1.93 8.50 13.35
CA ALA A 66 0.78 8.66 12.49
C ALA A 66 -0.40 9.36 13.19
N LEU A 67 -0.71 8.97 14.43
CA LEU A 67 -1.79 9.58 15.23
C LEU A 67 -1.47 11.04 15.56
N ASP A 68 -0.24 11.32 15.97
CA ASP A 68 0.23 12.70 16.24
C ASP A 68 0.18 13.58 14.98
N ALA A 69 0.35 12.98 13.79
CA ALA A 69 0.23 13.66 12.49
C ALA A 69 -1.21 13.74 11.95
N GLY A 70 -2.21 13.36 12.75
CA GLY A 70 -3.63 13.54 12.44
C GLY A 70 -4.35 12.31 11.89
N ALA A 71 -3.75 11.13 11.89
CA ALA A 71 -4.46 9.90 11.56
C ALA A 71 -5.47 9.51 12.66
N THR A 72 -6.47 8.72 12.29
CA THR A 72 -7.40 8.09 13.23
C THR A 72 -7.11 6.59 13.37
N SER A 73 -7.22 6.05 14.59
CA SER A 73 -7.05 4.62 14.80
C SER A 73 -8.28 3.84 14.33
N LEU A 74 -8.10 2.93 13.39
CA LEU A 74 -9.13 1.97 12.98
C LEU A 74 -9.03 0.68 13.79
N LYS A 75 -7.82 0.21 14.05
CA LYS A 75 -7.52 -0.90 14.95
C LYS A 75 -6.33 -0.54 15.81
N PRO A 76 -6.47 -0.48 17.14
CA PRO A 76 -5.34 -0.32 18.03
C PRO A 76 -4.30 -1.42 17.85
N ALA A 77 -3.03 -1.09 18.08
CA ALA A 77 -1.96 -2.08 18.03
C ALA A 77 -2.22 -3.23 19.01
N SER A 78 -2.12 -4.44 18.51
CA SER A 78 -2.39 -5.63 19.31
C SER A 78 -1.62 -6.85 18.80
N LYS A 79 -1.42 -7.81 19.69
CA LYS A 79 -0.85 -9.12 19.34
C LYS A 79 -1.87 -9.96 18.59
N SER A 80 -1.39 -10.68 17.58
CA SER A 80 -2.16 -11.66 16.83
C SER A 80 -1.37 -12.97 16.68
N LEU A 81 -1.99 -13.97 16.08
CA LEU A 81 -1.29 -15.20 15.72
C LEU A 81 -0.09 -14.92 14.76
N TRP A 82 -0.22 -13.89 13.93
CA TRP A 82 0.71 -13.55 12.86
C TRP A 82 1.77 -12.50 13.25
N GLY A 83 1.72 -11.99 14.46
CA GLY A 83 2.65 -10.97 14.95
C GLY A 83 1.97 -9.87 15.74
N TYR A 84 2.44 -8.63 15.57
CA TYR A 84 1.98 -7.44 16.27
C TYR A 84 1.73 -6.30 15.28
N GLY A 85 0.73 -5.47 15.51
CA GLY A 85 0.51 -4.27 14.70
C GLY A 85 -0.87 -3.66 14.87
N GLY A 86 -1.09 -2.55 14.17
CA GLY A 86 -2.34 -1.78 14.17
C GLY A 86 -2.67 -1.22 12.80
N VAL A 87 -3.82 -0.55 12.72
CA VAL A 87 -4.32 0.07 11.49
C VAL A 87 -4.76 1.48 11.79
N VAL A 88 -4.30 2.42 11.00
CA VAL A 88 -4.71 3.82 11.06
C VAL A 88 -5.29 4.28 9.72
N GLN A 89 -6.11 5.32 9.77
CA GLN A 89 -6.58 6.03 8.59
C GLN A 89 -5.92 7.40 8.55
N ALA A 90 -5.21 7.66 7.47
CA ALA A 90 -4.59 8.94 7.19
C ALA A 90 -5.63 10.06 6.99
N PRO A 91 -5.28 11.34 7.15
CA PRO A 91 -6.20 12.47 6.96
C PRO A 91 -6.84 12.51 5.56
N ASP A 92 -6.15 12.01 4.53
CA ASP A 92 -6.68 11.89 3.17
C ASP A 92 -7.63 10.69 2.98
N GLY A 93 -7.83 9.87 4.03
CA GLY A 93 -8.68 8.68 4.04
C GLY A 93 -7.99 7.37 3.62
N THR A 94 -6.70 7.40 3.27
CA THR A 94 -5.92 6.19 2.97
C THR A 94 -5.74 5.35 4.23
N ILE A 95 -5.93 4.03 4.11
CA ILE A 95 -5.75 3.10 5.22
C ILE A 95 -4.31 2.59 5.23
N VAL A 96 -3.63 2.75 6.38
CA VAL A 96 -2.25 2.31 6.58
C VAL A 96 -2.21 1.27 7.70
N LYS A 97 -1.69 0.09 7.38
CA LYS A 97 -1.40 -0.98 8.35
C LYS A 97 0.07 -0.91 8.71
N ILE A 98 0.39 -0.96 9.99
CA ILE A 98 1.76 -1.00 10.50
C ILE A 98 1.90 -2.26 11.32
N ALA A 99 2.79 -3.17 10.91
CA ALA A 99 2.83 -4.50 11.49
C ALA A 99 4.22 -5.16 11.41
N THR A 100 4.45 -6.11 12.29
CA THR A 100 5.62 -6.99 12.30
C THR A 100 5.21 -8.43 12.58
N SER A 101 5.95 -9.39 12.04
CA SER A 101 5.85 -10.80 12.41
C SER A 101 6.59 -11.12 13.72
N ALA A 102 7.49 -10.25 14.17
CA ALA A 102 8.20 -10.40 15.43
C ALA A 102 7.23 -10.29 16.63
N LYS A 103 7.49 -11.08 17.66
CA LYS A 103 6.66 -11.13 18.88
C LYS A 103 7.25 -10.37 20.05
N LYS A 104 8.51 -9.96 19.93
CA LYS A 104 9.29 -9.25 20.97
C LYS A 104 10.22 -8.25 20.32
N ASP A 105 10.57 -7.23 21.05
CA ASP A 105 11.62 -6.30 20.67
C ASP A 105 13.00 -6.95 20.78
N THR A 106 13.87 -6.62 19.84
CA THR A 106 15.23 -7.17 19.73
C THR A 106 16.30 -6.11 19.70
N GLY A 107 15.93 -4.82 19.70
CA GLY A 107 16.84 -3.70 19.65
C GLY A 107 16.18 -2.38 20.05
N PRO A 108 16.90 -1.26 19.90
CA PRO A 108 16.35 0.07 20.13
C PRO A 108 15.12 0.32 19.24
N VAL A 109 14.16 1.06 19.77
CA VAL A 109 12.98 1.48 19.01
C VAL A 109 13.38 2.55 17.99
N SER A 110 12.92 2.39 16.76
CA SER A 110 13.04 3.37 15.68
C SER A 110 11.72 3.54 14.95
N GLN A 111 11.65 4.53 14.06
CA GLN A 111 10.53 4.71 13.12
C GLN A 111 10.84 4.18 11.73
N ASP A 112 11.89 3.36 11.60
CA ASP A 112 12.23 2.73 10.33
C ASP A 112 11.26 1.59 10.00
N PHE A 113 11.04 1.38 8.73
CA PHE A 113 10.30 0.24 8.20
C PHE A 113 11.18 -0.56 7.23
N ASP A 114 10.98 -1.87 7.20
CA ASP A 114 11.75 -2.80 6.36
C ASP A 114 11.14 -2.94 4.96
N GLU A 115 9.80 -2.85 4.87
CA GLU A 115 9.07 -3.04 3.62
C GLU A 115 7.90 -2.07 3.50
N PHE A 116 7.72 -1.54 2.30
CA PHE A 116 6.53 -0.81 1.89
C PHE A 116 5.70 -1.66 0.93
N VAL A 117 4.47 -1.99 1.33
CA VAL A 117 3.60 -2.91 0.59
C VAL A 117 2.29 -2.21 0.22
N VAL A 118 1.89 -2.33 -1.03
CA VAL A 118 0.54 -1.98 -1.49
C VAL A 118 -0.26 -3.26 -1.63
N LEU A 119 -1.40 -3.31 -0.95
CA LEU A 119 -2.37 -4.42 -1.08
C LEU A 119 -3.59 -3.92 -1.84
N LEU A 120 -3.85 -4.52 -3.01
CA LEU A 120 -5.06 -4.28 -3.78
C LEU A 120 -6.13 -5.31 -3.39
N GLY A 121 -7.29 -4.81 -3.03
CA GLY A 121 -8.48 -5.60 -2.77
C GLY A 121 -9.26 -5.81 -4.05
N VAL A 122 -9.16 -7.00 -4.64
CA VAL A 122 -9.71 -7.36 -5.93
C VAL A 122 -10.86 -8.37 -5.79
N GLU A 123 -11.75 -8.42 -6.76
CA GLU A 123 -12.88 -9.36 -6.73
C GLU A 123 -12.43 -10.79 -7.08
N ASP A 124 -11.57 -10.97 -8.09
CA ASP A 124 -10.99 -12.26 -8.45
C ASP A 124 -9.47 -12.23 -8.45
N VAL A 125 -8.87 -12.70 -7.34
CA VAL A 125 -7.42 -12.75 -7.14
C VAL A 125 -6.71 -13.60 -8.22
N LYS A 126 -7.36 -14.64 -8.76
CA LYS A 126 -6.73 -15.50 -9.77
C LYS A 126 -6.70 -14.80 -11.12
N ALA A 127 -7.81 -14.18 -11.53
CA ALA A 127 -7.90 -13.44 -12.77
C ALA A 127 -6.96 -12.23 -12.77
N THR A 128 -6.95 -11.43 -11.69
CA THR A 128 -6.07 -10.27 -11.56
C THR A 128 -4.59 -10.67 -11.47
N LYS A 129 -4.27 -11.78 -10.81
CA LYS A 129 -2.91 -12.36 -10.83
C LYS A 129 -2.45 -12.66 -12.26
N GLN A 130 -3.29 -13.31 -13.05
CA GLN A 130 -2.96 -13.65 -14.44
C GLN A 130 -2.78 -12.38 -15.27
N PHE A 131 -3.70 -11.41 -15.14
CA PHE A 131 -3.62 -10.12 -15.81
C PHE A 131 -2.28 -9.42 -15.58
N TYR A 132 -1.77 -9.40 -14.36
CA TYR A 132 -0.48 -8.78 -14.04
C TYR A 132 0.72 -9.65 -14.47
N ALA A 133 0.61 -10.98 -14.39
CA ALA A 133 1.66 -11.87 -14.86
C ALA A 133 1.90 -11.74 -16.39
N GLU A 134 0.84 -11.60 -17.17
CA GLU A 134 0.90 -11.35 -18.62
C GLU A 134 1.54 -9.98 -18.95
N ARG A 135 1.57 -9.05 -17.99
CA ARG A 135 2.21 -7.73 -18.09
C ARG A 135 3.61 -7.69 -17.46
N GLY A 136 4.19 -8.84 -17.20
CA GLY A 136 5.58 -8.95 -16.77
C GLY A 136 5.80 -8.96 -15.25
N LEU A 137 4.75 -8.91 -14.41
CA LEU A 137 4.92 -9.07 -12.98
C LEU A 137 5.16 -10.55 -12.64
N ARG A 138 6.24 -10.84 -11.93
CA ARG A 138 6.56 -12.19 -11.49
C ARG A 138 5.85 -12.50 -10.18
N VAL A 139 5.16 -13.63 -10.11
CA VAL A 139 4.54 -14.11 -8.87
C VAL A 139 5.63 -14.60 -7.91
N GLY A 140 5.66 -14.08 -6.69
CA GLY A 140 6.52 -14.50 -5.60
C GLY A 140 5.84 -15.56 -4.74
N LYS A 141 4.79 -15.18 -4.02
CA LYS A 141 4.00 -16.09 -3.16
C LYS A 141 2.55 -16.10 -3.60
N SER A 142 1.88 -17.24 -3.45
CA SER A 142 0.45 -17.37 -3.76
C SER A 142 -0.21 -18.37 -2.84
N PHE A 143 -1.31 -17.97 -2.19
CA PHE A 143 -2.10 -18.80 -1.28
C PHE A 143 -3.51 -19.00 -1.82
N GLY A 144 -3.61 -19.86 -2.84
CA GLY A 144 -4.86 -20.16 -3.53
C GLY A 144 -5.50 -18.93 -4.18
N GLY A 145 -6.81 -18.77 -4.03
CA GLY A 145 -7.54 -17.59 -4.53
C GLY A 145 -7.73 -16.48 -3.49
N LYS A 146 -6.90 -16.45 -2.42
CA LYS A 146 -7.07 -15.50 -1.32
C LYS A 146 -6.04 -14.39 -1.31
N TYR A 147 -4.78 -14.71 -1.63
CA TYR A 147 -3.65 -13.79 -1.56
C TYR A 147 -2.59 -14.12 -2.59
N VAL A 148 -2.01 -13.10 -3.17
CA VAL A 148 -0.83 -13.17 -4.03
C VAL A 148 0.13 -12.06 -3.66
N GLU A 149 1.42 -12.34 -3.68
CA GLU A 149 2.50 -11.34 -3.57
C GLU A 149 3.37 -11.46 -4.81
N PHE A 150 3.62 -10.35 -5.46
CA PHE A 150 4.54 -10.30 -6.60
C PHE A 150 5.97 -10.12 -6.10
N ALA A 151 6.90 -10.78 -6.82
CA ALA A 151 8.32 -10.68 -6.52
C ALA A 151 8.82 -9.25 -6.81
N THR A 152 9.59 -8.70 -5.88
CA THR A 152 10.24 -7.40 -6.03
C THR A 152 11.64 -7.45 -5.42
N ASP A 153 12.53 -6.58 -5.88
CA ASP A 153 13.86 -6.45 -5.32
C ASP A 153 13.80 -5.69 -3.99
N ALA A 154 14.81 -5.87 -3.13
CA ALA A 154 14.86 -5.19 -1.85
C ALA A 154 14.85 -3.66 -2.03
N GLY A 155 14.20 -2.95 -1.11
CA GLY A 155 14.10 -1.48 -1.14
C GLY A 155 13.07 -0.93 -2.13
N HIS A 156 12.25 -1.78 -2.75
CA HIS A 156 11.17 -1.36 -3.65
C HIS A 156 9.78 -1.67 -3.10
N VAL A 157 8.78 -1.01 -3.67
CA VAL A 157 7.37 -1.23 -3.29
C VAL A 157 6.96 -2.66 -3.66
N LYS A 158 6.45 -3.40 -2.69
CA LYS A 158 5.81 -4.70 -2.92
C LYS A 158 4.36 -4.54 -3.32
N LEU A 159 3.92 -5.35 -4.28
CA LEU A 159 2.51 -5.47 -4.64
C LEU A 159 1.95 -6.79 -4.14
N GLY A 160 0.80 -6.69 -3.47
CA GLY A 160 0.00 -7.87 -3.14
C GLY A 160 -1.44 -7.72 -3.59
N LEU A 161 -2.07 -8.86 -3.89
CA LEU A 161 -3.50 -8.95 -4.15
C LEU A 161 -4.18 -9.68 -3.00
N TYR A 162 -5.31 -9.17 -2.59
CA TYR A 162 -6.15 -9.77 -1.58
C TYR A 162 -7.61 -9.72 -2.03
N LYS A 163 -8.43 -10.66 -1.60
CA LYS A 163 -9.87 -10.56 -1.89
C LYS A 163 -10.43 -9.31 -1.21
N ARG A 164 -11.13 -8.41 -1.94
CA ARG A 164 -11.60 -7.10 -1.45
C ARG A 164 -12.28 -7.17 -0.09
N ARG A 165 -13.25 -8.09 0.08
CA ARG A 165 -13.94 -8.29 1.36
C ARG A 165 -13.01 -8.76 2.47
N GLY A 166 -12.01 -9.58 2.13
CA GLY A 166 -10.99 -10.06 3.07
C GLY A 166 -10.09 -8.92 3.55
N LEU A 167 -9.64 -8.07 2.63
CA LEU A 167 -8.80 -6.91 2.95
C LEU A 167 -9.54 -5.91 3.84
N ALA A 168 -10.79 -5.56 3.49
CA ALA A 168 -11.62 -4.67 4.29
C ALA A 168 -11.83 -5.20 5.73
N LYS A 169 -12.13 -6.51 5.86
CA LYS A 169 -12.26 -7.18 7.17
C LYS A 169 -10.95 -7.14 7.96
N ASP A 170 -9.81 -7.36 7.30
CA ASP A 170 -8.49 -7.34 7.95
C ASP A 170 -8.21 -5.96 8.57
N VAL A 171 -8.58 -4.89 7.90
CA VAL A 171 -8.36 -3.53 8.39
C VAL A 171 -9.55 -2.94 9.18
N GLY A 172 -10.64 -3.67 9.33
CA GLY A 172 -11.76 -3.31 10.21
C GLY A 172 -12.74 -2.31 9.63
N VAL A 173 -12.90 -2.28 8.30
CA VAL A 173 -13.87 -1.41 7.62
C VAL A 173 -14.88 -2.23 6.80
N SER A 174 -15.99 -1.57 6.38
CA SER A 174 -16.88 -2.14 5.37
C SER A 174 -16.13 -2.30 4.04
N ALA A 175 -16.47 -3.33 3.27
CA ALA A 175 -15.94 -3.50 1.92
C ALA A 175 -16.58 -2.53 0.90
N GLU A 176 -17.67 -1.87 1.31
CA GLU A 176 -18.41 -0.94 0.46
C GLU A 176 -17.63 0.36 0.23
N GLY A 177 -17.71 0.85 -0.99
CA GLY A 177 -17.10 2.10 -1.40
C GLY A 177 -17.42 2.38 -2.87
N THR A 178 -17.45 3.65 -3.23
CA THR A 178 -17.75 4.11 -4.60
C THR A 178 -16.79 5.22 -5.02
N GLY A 179 -16.69 5.42 -6.34
CA GLY A 179 -15.85 6.45 -6.92
C GLY A 179 -14.41 6.00 -7.17
N SER A 180 -13.49 6.95 -7.24
CA SER A 180 -12.09 6.69 -7.53
C SER A 180 -11.39 5.96 -6.39
N HIS A 181 -10.50 5.05 -6.74
CA HIS A 181 -9.53 4.49 -5.77
C HIS A 181 -8.59 5.57 -5.22
N ARG A 182 -8.41 6.70 -5.95
CA ARG A 182 -7.39 7.72 -5.64
C ARG A 182 -6.00 7.14 -5.46
N LEU A 183 -5.74 6.09 -6.22
CA LEU A 183 -4.47 5.38 -6.30
C LEU A 183 -4.11 5.15 -7.74
N LEU A 184 -2.89 5.51 -8.10
CA LEU A 184 -2.27 5.08 -9.35
C LEU A 184 -0.97 4.37 -9.02
N LEU A 185 -0.58 3.42 -9.85
CA LEU A 185 0.67 2.70 -9.75
C LEU A 185 1.52 3.03 -10.97
N SER A 186 2.83 3.13 -10.78
CA SER A 186 3.78 3.28 -11.87
C SER A 186 4.75 2.10 -11.84
N GLY A 187 4.98 1.46 -12.97
CA GLY A 187 5.85 0.30 -13.02
C GLY A 187 5.75 -0.53 -14.30
N VAL A 188 6.19 -1.77 -14.19
CA VAL A 188 6.38 -2.69 -15.33
C VAL A 188 5.09 -3.06 -16.07
N ALA A 189 3.94 -3.00 -15.42
CA ALA A 189 2.66 -3.30 -16.08
C ALA A 189 2.32 -2.30 -17.20
N GLY A 190 3.01 -1.14 -17.23
CA GLY A 190 2.77 -0.09 -18.20
C GLY A 190 1.43 0.62 -18.02
N PRO A 191 1.09 1.58 -18.87
CA PRO A 191 -0.17 2.30 -18.75
C PRO A 191 -1.33 1.35 -19.07
N CYS A 192 -2.11 1.03 -18.04
CA CYS A 192 -3.29 0.18 -18.16
C CYS A 192 -4.28 0.42 -17.02
N LYS A 193 -5.44 -0.16 -17.14
CA LYS A 193 -6.44 -0.30 -16.11
C LYS A 193 -6.69 -1.78 -15.88
N ASP A 194 -6.67 -2.23 -14.65
CA ASP A 194 -6.89 -3.63 -14.34
C ASP A 194 -8.38 -3.99 -14.25
N LEU A 195 -8.67 -5.24 -13.87
CA LEU A 195 -10.03 -5.79 -13.83
C LEU A 195 -10.90 -5.18 -12.71
N ASP A 196 -10.29 -4.53 -11.75
CA ASP A 196 -10.94 -3.87 -10.60
C ASP A 196 -10.78 -2.34 -10.66
N ASP A 197 -10.48 -1.78 -11.86
CA ASP A 197 -10.35 -0.35 -12.14
C ASP A 197 -9.12 0.34 -11.51
N PHE A 198 -8.12 -0.40 -11.00
CA PHE A 198 -6.85 0.20 -10.59
C PHE A 198 -6.06 0.66 -11.82
N VAL A 199 -5.61 1.90 -11.79
CA VAL A 199 -4.93 2.55 -12.91
C VAL A 199 -3.42 2.47 -12.72
N TRP A 200 -2.74 2.13 -13.82
CA TRP A 200 -1.29 2.16 -13.92
C TRP A 200 -0.85 3.22 -14.92
N GLU A 201 0.23 3.92 -14.58
CA GLU A 201 0.91 4.86 -15.47
C GLU A 201 2.23 4.26 -15.99
N ALA A 202 2.75 4.84 -17.05
CA ALA A 202 4.06 4.45 -17.56
C ALA A 202 5.14 4.68 -16.49
N SER A 203 6.13 3.77 -16.46
CA SER A 203 7.32 3.96 -15.63
C SER A 203 8.04 5.25 -16.03
N ALA A 204 8.37 6.07 -15.03
CA ALA A 204 9.20 7.25 -15.27
C ALA A 204 10.65 6.90 -15.71
N HIS A 205 11.02 5.62 -15.56
CA HIS A 205 12.33 5.07 -15.93
C HIS A 205 12.27 4.17 -17.18
N ALA A 206 11.11 4.10 -17.85
CA ALA A 206 11.05 3.38 -19.12
C ALA A 206 12.00 4.04 -20.13
N PRO A 207 12.93 3.29 -20.77
CA PRO A 207 13.72 3.85 -21.84
C PRO A 207 12.76 4.34 -22.93
N LEU A 208 12.96 5.56 -23.39
CA LEU A 208 12.28 6.09 -24.56
C LEU A 208 12.54 5.10 -25.71
N THR A 209 11.58 4.25 -26.01
CA THR A 209 11.62 3.45 -27.24
C THR A 209 11.55 4.45 -28.37
N ALA A 210 12.71 4.67 -29.01
CA ALA A 210 12.77 5.42 -30.25
C ALA A 210 11.78 4.78 -31.23
N THR A 211 10.74 5.51 -31.55
CA THR A 211 9.83 5.17 -32.65
C THR A 211 10.67 5.26 -33.93
N ALA A 212 10.92 4.11 -34.56
CA ALA A 212 11.51 4.02 -35.88
C ALA A 212 10.46 4.31 -36.94
#